data_5b8db1c9794602c657375f5a03ca507f
#
_entry.id   5b8db1c9794602c657375f5a03ca507f
#
_cell.length_a   1.000
_cell.length_b   1.000
_cell.length_c   1.000
_cell.angle_alpha   90.00
_cell.angle_beta   90.00
_cell.angle_gamma   90.00
#
_symmetry.space_group_name_H-M   'P 1'
#
loop_
_entity.id
_entity.type
_entity.pdbx_description
1 polymer ?
#
loop_
_entity_poly.entity_id
_entity_poly.type
_entity_poly.pdbx_seq_one_letter_code
_entity_poly.pdbx_strand_id
1 'polypeptide(L)'
;MASEGGGTIARWVPAGTMLAVSLISYIDRNTLALLAPTILRETGLSGEQYGFIIAAFSIAYCMANPVWGKILDRAGLRRGMTLAVSCWTVASVAHAFAGGLWSFAAARAALGFGEGATFPGGLRTVVQTLPEDRRGRGLAVAYSGGSLGAVLTPLIVTPIFLWWGWRGAFWFTGFTGLAWLGLWAVVSKRPEVRRVRQVAVSNTPGPRMRDRRVWAYICLYALGALPIGFVLYSASLYLAHPLGRSQAFIGKVLWIPPLGWEMGYLVWGWLTDRGLRKGGSRRESLRRMLTWCAVLSLVFALTPLVPGTVSVLVLMFLAMFAASGFLVLSVAYANSVYTADHAGLIAGVGAGSWSAAVAVMMPILGRLFDVHAYAAAFWIATAIPMCGFVGWLVLSREGELGGKDV
;
A
#
# COMPACT_ATOMS: atom_id res chain seq x y z
N MET A 1 4.07 36.38 -23.32
CA MET A 1 3.15 35.58 -22.46
C MET A 1 2.95 34.13 -22.91
N ALA A 2 3.77 33.56 -23.79
CA ALA A 2 3.58 32.17 -24.30
C ALA A 2 4.57 31.13 -23.77
N SER A 3 5.40 31.43 -22.77
CA SER A 3 6.45 30.50 -22.26
C SER A 3 6.18 29.90 -20.86
N GLU A 4 5.16 30.35 -20.13
CA GLU A 4 4.91 29.88 -18.76
C GLU A 4 4.17 28.54 -18.68
N GLY A 5 3.35 28.17 -19.65
CA GLY A 5 2.59 26.93 -19.65
C GLY A 5 3.43 25.65 -19.81
N GLY A 6 4.44 25.71 -20.70
CA GLY A 6 5.33 24.56 -20.93
C GLY A 6 6.26 24.27 -19.74
N GLY A 7 6.67 25.29 -18.98
CA GLY A 7 7.48 25.12 -17.78
C GLY A 7 6.75 24.47 -16.61
N THR A 8 5.44 24.65 -16.51
CA THR A 8 4.64 24.11 -15.40
C THR A 8 4.43 22.60 -15.56
N ILE A 9 4.03 22.12 -16.73
CA ILE A 9 3.83 20.68 -16.99
C ILE A 9 5.16 19.92 -16.89
N ALA A 10 6.24 20.49 -17.42
CA ALA A 10 7.56 19.86 -17.38
C ALA A 10 8.03 19.57 -15.94
N ARG A 11 7.67 20.37 -14.95
CA ARG A 11 8.02 20.14 -13.52
C ARG A 11 7.30 18.96 -12.90
N TRP A 12 6.13 18.58 -13.44
CA TRP A 12 5.35 17.44 -12.93
C TRP A 12 5.77 16.07 -13.50
N VAL A 13 6.55 16.06 -14.58
CA VAL A 13 7.00 14.82 -15.22
C VAL A 13 7.71 13.89 -14.25
N PRO A 14 8.64 14.32 -13.37
CA PRO A 14 9.26 13.42 -12.39
C PRO A 14 8.24 12.83 -11.40
N ALA A 15 7.28 13.62 -10.91
CA ALA A 15 6.21 13.12 -10.03
C ALA A 15 5.30 12.11 -10.75
N GLY A 16 4.96 12.37 -12.03
CA GLY A 16 4.23 11.43 -12.88
C GLY A 16 5.01 10.12 -13.14
N THR A 17 6.34 10.20 -13.23
CA THR A 17 7.19 8.99 -13.32
C THR A 17 7.15 8.19 -12.02
N MET A 18 7.01 8.84 -10.86
CA MET A 18 6.82 8.17 -9.57
C MET A 18 5.42 7.55 -9.44
N LEU A 19 4.38 8.18 -9.99
CA LEU A 19 3.06 7.56 -10.14
C LEU A 19 3.16 6.25 -10.93
N ALA A 20 3.82 6.28 -12.09
CA ALA A 20 3.98 5.09 -12.92
C ALA A 20 4.73 3.96 -12.18
N VAL A 21 5.79 4.28 -11.44
CA VAL A 21 6.54 3.27 -10.67
C VAL A 21 5.70 2.72 -9.51
N SER A 22 4.91 3.54 -8.84
CA SER A 22 3.99 3.08 -7.80
C SER A 22 2.91 2.16 -8.36
N LEU A 23 2.38 2.48 -9.53
CA LEU A 23 1.38 1.67 -10.23
C LEU A 23 1.95 0.31 -10.63
N ILE A 24 3.13 0.27 -11.25
CA ILE A 24 3.81 -0.97 -11.65
C ILE A 24 4.10 -1.85 -10.42
N SER A 25 4.64 -1.28 -9.35
CA SER A 25 4.91 -1.99 -8.10
C SER A 25 3.65 -2.69 -7.56
N TYR A 26 2.49 -2.04 -7.58
CA TYR A 26 1.25 -2.67 -7.15
C TYR A 26 0.71 -3.71 -8.13
N ILE A 27 0.91 -3.55 -9.43
CA ILE A 27 0.59 -4.59 -10.42
C ILE A 27 1.46 -5.83 -10.18
N ASP A 28 2.78 -5.68 -10.00
CA ASP A 28 3.70 -6.77 -9.66
C ASP A 28 3.28 -7.51 -8.39
N ARG A 29 3.00 -6.73 -7.33
CA ARG A 29 2.60 -7.26 -6.03
C ARG A 29 1.30 -8.05 -6.10
N ASN A 30 0.30 -7.51 -6.78
CA ASN A 30 -1.03 -8.12 -6.86
C ASN A 30 -1.14 -9.23 -7.91
N THR A 31 -0.19 -9.36 -8.83
CA THR A 31 -0.18 -10.44 -9.83
C THR A 31 -0.16 -11.83 -9.16
N LEU A 32 0.71 -12.05 -8.16
CA LEU A 32 0.71 -13.30 -7.40
C LEU A 32 -0.62 -13.52 -6.67
N ALA A 33 -1.15 -12.48 -6.04
CA ALA A 33 -2.39 -12.55 -5.26
C ALA A 33 -3.61 -12.86 -6.14
N LEU A 34 -3.71 -12.23 -7.30
CA LEU A 34 -4.76 -12.50 -8.29
C LEU A 34 -4.70 -13.95 -8.79
N LEU A 35 -3.50 -14.45 -9.09
CA LEU A 35 -3.27 -15.75 -9.71
C LEU A 35 -3.02 -16.87 -8.66
N ALA A 36 -3.10 -16.55 -7.37
CA ALA A 36 -2.84 -17.49 -6.27
C ALA A 36 -3.65 -18.80 -6.42
N PRO A 37 -4.95 -18.81 -6.74
CA PRO A 37 -5.69 -20.08 -6.87
C PRO A 37 -5.10 -21.01 -7.92
N THR A 38 -4.65 -20.48 -9.04
CA THR A 38 -4.03 -21.27 -10.11
C THR A 38 -2.62 -21.71 -9.75
N ILE A 39 -1.82 -20.80 -9.19
CA ILE A 39 -0.42 -21.08 -8.82
C ILE A 39 -0.37 -22.15 -7.72
N LEU A 40 -1.18 -22.01 -6.65
CA LEU A 40 -1.20 -22.97 -5.56
C LEU A 40 -1.61 -24.37 -6.03
N ARG A 41 -2.64 -24.45 -6.88
CA ARG A 41 -3.08 -25.71 -7.45
C ARG A 41 -1.99 -26.39 -8.30
N GLU A 42 -1.26 -25.62 -9.13
CA GLU A 42 -0.23 -26.18 -10.02
C GLU A 42 1.06 -26.52 -9.29
N THR A 43 1.39 -25.82 -8.21
CA THR A 43 2.62 -26.02 -7.45
C THR A 43 2.45 -26.90 -6.21
N GLY A 44 1.21 -27.23 -5.84
CA GLY A 44 0.89 -27.98 -4.63
C GLY A 44 1.13 -27.22 -3.33
N LEU A 45 1.25 -25.89 -3.40
CA LEU A 45 1.47 -25.05 -2.22
C LEU A 45 0.16 -24.89 -1.43
N SER A 46 0.27 -24.94 -0.09
CA SER A 46 -0.83 -24.66 0.81
C SER A 46 -1.10 -23.16 0.96
N GLY A 47 -2.27 -22.81 1.52
CA GLY A 47 -2.60 -21.42 1.87
C GLY A 47 -1.67 -20.86 2.94
N GLU A 48 -1.24 -21.68 3.92
CA GLU A 48 -0.25 -21.27 4.92
C GLU A 48 1.10 -20.95 4.26
N GLN A 49 1.57 -21.81 3.34
CA GLN A 49 2.80 -21.58 2.59
C GLN A 49 2.72 -20.31 1.71
N TYR A 50 1.57 -20.07 1.09
CA TYR A 50 1.31 -18.81 0.40
C TYR A 50 1.38 -17.61 1.35
N GLY A 51 0.83 -17.73 2.55
CA GLY A 51 0.95 -16.73 3.61
C GLY A 51 2.42 -16.42 3.95
N PHE A 52 3.30 -17.43 4.05
CA PHE A 52 4.73 -17.22 4.24
C PHE A 52 5.41 -16.53 3.04
N ILE A 53 4.97 -16.82 1.81
CA ILE A 53 5.45 -16.14 0.61
C ILE A 53 5.11 -14.64 0.66
N ILE A 54 3.89 -14.29 1.09
CA ILE A 54 3.49 -12.88 1.29
C ILE A 54 4.25 -12.25 2.45
N ALA A 55 4.49 -12.99 3.54
CA ALA A 55 5.28 -12.53 4.68
C ALA A 55 6.73 -12.22 4.28
N ALA A 56 7.37 -13.03 3.43
CA ALA A 56 8.73 -12.80 2.94
C ALA A 56 8.85 -11.45 2.21
N PHE A 57 7.88 -11.12 1.35
CA PHE A 57 7.79 -9.80 0.73
C PHE A 57 7.66 -8.70 1.77
N SER A 58 6.72 -8.86 2.70
CA SER A 58 6.34 -7.83 3.68
C SER A 58 7.48 -7.51 4.65
N ILE A 59 8.21 -8.53 5.11
CA ILE A 59 9.41 -8.37 5.95
C ILE A 59 10.51 -7.63 5.18
N ALA A 60 10.82 -8.10 3.97
CA ALA A 60 11.85 -7.49 3.15
C ALA A 60 11.52 -6.02 2.82
N TYR A 61 10.27 -5.73 2.48
CA TYR A 61 9.78 -4.38 2.20
C TYR A 61 9.87 -3.46 3.43
N CYS A 62 9.49 -3.94 4.62
CA CYS A 62 9.59 -3.20 5.87
C CYS A 62 11.04 -2.81 6.17
N MET A 63 11.97 -3.75 6.05
CA MET A 63 13.40 -3.52 6.29
C MET A 63 14.05 -2.66 5.21
N ALA A 64 13.60 -2.77 3.98
CA ALA A 64 14.18 -2.08 2.84
C ALA A 64 13.89 -0.57 2.81
N ASN A 65 12.73 -0.12 3.30
CA ASN A 65 12.36 1.29 3.28
C ASN A 65 13.44 2.22 3.90
N PRO A 66 13.91 2.02 5.14
CA PRO A 66 14.96 2.85 5.73
C PRO A 66 16.31 2.67 5.03
N VAL A 67 16.60 1.47 4.50
CA VAL A 67 17.83 1.19 3.76
C VAL A 67 17.87 1.99 2.46
N TRP A 68 16.79 1.97 1.69
CA TRP A 68 16.68 2.76 0.46
C TRP A 68 16.69 4.26 0.71
N GLY A 69 16.13 4.73 1.82
CA GLY A 69 16.28 6.12 2.24
C GLY A 69 17.75 6.53 2.29
N LYS A 70 18.59 5.76 3.00
CA LYS A 70 20.04 6.00 3.09
C LYS A 70 20.78 5.84 1.75
N ILE A 71 20.38 4.86 0.93
CA ILE A 71 21.00 4.67 -0.40
C ILE A 71 20.70 5.87 -1.29
N LEU A 72 19.45 6.32 -1.32
CA LEU A 72 19.03 7.49 -2.10
C LEU A 72 19.74 8.76 -1.63
N ASP A 73 20.03 8.89 -0.32
CA ASP A 73 20.76 10.03 0.23
C ASP A 73 22.22 10.06 -0.25
N ARG A 74 22.87 8.90 -0.35
CA ARG A 74 24.27 8.78 -0.73
C ARG A 74 24.49 8.71 -2.24
N ALA A 75 23.75 7.85 -2.92
CA ALA A 75 23.91 7.58 -4.35
C ALA A 75 23.14 8.56 -5.25
N GLY A 76 22.22 9.33 -4.65
CA GLY A 76 21.29 10.20 -5.37
C GLY A 76 20.11 9.45 -5.98
N LEU A 77 19.08 10.22 -6.34
CA LEU A 77 17.82 9.70 -6.82
C LEU A 77 17.97 8.86 -8.11
N ARG A 78 18.76 9.35 -9.07
CA ARG A 78 18.97 8.68 -10.35
C ARG A 78 19.49 7.25 -10.18
N ARG A 79 20.62 7.09 -9.51
CA ARG A 79 21.28 5.78 -9.34
C ARG A 79 20.45 4.87 -8.40
N GLY A 80 19.95 5.43 -7.31
CA GLY A 80 19.18 4.68 -6.32
C GLY A 80 17.92 4.08 -6.92
N MET A 81 17.11 4.87 -7.65
CA MET A 81 15.89 4.36 -8.28
C MET A 81 16.20 3.39 -9.42
N THR A 82 17.26 3.63 -10.21
CA THR A 82 17.67 2.65 -11.24
C THR A 82 18.02 1.31 -10.61
N LEU A 83 18.83 1.29 -9.54
CA LEU A 83 19.21 0.06 -8.86
C LEU A 83 18.00 -0.66 -8.25
N ALA A 84 17.13 0.07 -7.57
CA ALA A 84 15.94 -0.47 -6.94
C ALA A 84 15.00 -1.13 -7.95
N VAL A 85 14.66 -0.39 -9.03
CA VAL A 85 13.74 -0.90 -10.07
C VAL A 85 14.36 -2.06 -10.85
N SER A 86 15.68 -2.03 -11.11
CA SER A 86 16.37 -3.17 -11.72
C SER A 86 16.29 -4.42 -10.82
N CYS A 87 16.51 -4.26 -9.51
CA CYS A 87 16.40 -5.35 -8.54
C CYS A 87 15.00 -5.99 -8.58
N TRP A 88 13.94 -5.18 -8.48
CA TRP A 88 12.60 -5.74 -8.47
C TRP A 88 12.15 -6.26 -9.84
N THR A 89 12.59 -5.66 -10.96
CA THR A 89 12.31 -6.15 -12.31
C THR A 89 12.85 -7.59 -12.49
N VAL A 90 14.09 -7.83 -12.06
CA VAL A 90 14.68 -9.18 -12.06
C VAL A 90 13.89 -10.11 -11.13
N ALA A 91 13.51 -9.64 -9.94
CA ALA A 91 12.72 -10.42 -9.00
C ALA A 91 11.32 -10.74 -9.53
N SER A 92 10.67 -9.81 -10.25
CA SER A 92 9.38 -10.03 -10.91
C SER A 92 9.49 -11.16 -11.95
N VAL A 93 10.49 -11.09 -12.83
CA VAL A 93 10.77 -12.17 -13.82
C VAL A 93 11.09 -13.49 -13.13
N ALA A 94 11.83 -13.47 -12.02
CA ALA A 94 12.20 -14.68 -11.28
C ALA A 94 10.99 -15.49 -10.81
N HIS A 95 9.83 -14.86 -10.56
CA HIS A 95 8.60 -15.58 -10.23
C HIS A 95 8.15 -16.53 -11.35
N ALA A 96 8.42 -16.22 -12.61
CA ALA A 96 8.07 -17.08 -13.74
C ALA A 96 8.78 -18.46 -13.71
N PHE A 97 9.91 -18.54 -13.00
CA PHE A 97 10.71 -19.76 -12.83
C PHE A 97 10.47 -20.46 -11.49
N ALA A 98 9.67 -19.84 -10.61
CA ALA A 98 9.39 -20.40 -9.30
C ALA A 98 8.48 -21.62 -9.39
N GLY A 99 8.76 -22.66 -8.59
CA GLY A 99 8.00 -23.90 -8.57
C GLY A 99 7.69 -24.41 -7.16
N GLY A 100 8.11 -23.69 -6.09
CA GLY A 100 7.88 -24.11 -4.71
C GLY A 100 8.08 -22.99 -3.71
N LEU A 101 7.83 -23.27 -2.42
CA LEU A 101 7.84 -22.29 -1.33
C LEU A 101 9.08 -21.39 -1.34
N TRP A 102 10.26 -21.97 -1.34
CA TRP A 102 11.50 -21.21 -1.18
C TRP A 102 11.84 -20.35 -2.39
N SER A 103 11.55 -20.82 -3.61
CA SER A 103 11.77 -20.03 -4.83
C SER A 103 10.82 -18.83 -4.91
N PHE A 104 9.54 -19.02 -4.57
CA PHE A 104 8.60 -17.90 -4.46
C PHE A 104 8.96 -16.96 -3.32
N ALA A 105 9.33 -17.47 -2.13
CA ALA A 105 9.71 -16.65 -0.99
C ALA A 105 10.96 -15.81 -1.30
N ALA A 106 11.98 -16.39 -1.93
CA ALA A 106 13.19 -15.67 -2.34
C ALA A 106 12.88 -14.56 -3.37
N ALA A 107 12.10 -14.89 -4.42
CA ALA A 107 11.68 -13.91 -5.42
C ALA A 107 10.84 -12.78 -4.79
N ARG A 108 9.94 -13.10 -3.85
CA ARG A 108 9.13 -12.13 -3.10
C ARG A 108 9.96 -11.27 -2.17
N ALA A 109 10.94 -11.83 -1.47
CA ALA A 109 11.84 -11.04 -0.64
C ALA A 109 12.69 -10.07 -1.48
N ALA A 110 13.21 -10.51 -2.61
CA ALA A 110 13.94 -9.65 -3.54
C ALA A 110 13.04 -8.55 -4.15
N LEU A 111 11.79 -8.91 -4.51
CA LEU A 111 10.79 -7.95 -4.98
C LEU A 111 10.48 -6.90 -3.90
N GLY A 112 10.18 -7.34 -2.68
CA GLY A 112 9.90 -6.46 -1.54
C GLY A 112 11.07 -5.55 -1.20
N PHE A 113 12.29 -6.06 -1.27
CA PHE A 113 13.50 -5.26 -1.08
C PHE A 113 13.60 -4.15 -2.14
N GLY A 114 13.46 -4.47 -3.43
CA GLY A 114 13.51 -3.48 -4.50
C GLY A 114 12.39 -2.43 -4.40
N GLU A 115 11.14 -2.88 -4.19
CA GLU A 115 9.98 -2.00 -4.09
C GLU A 115 10.00 -1.08 -2.85
N GLY A 116 10.75 -1.43 -1.80
CA GLY A 116 10.96 -0.59 -0.63
C GLY A 116 11.54 0.80 -0.95
N ALA A 117 12.08 1.01 -2.15
CA ALA A 117 12.52 2.32 -2.62
C ALA A 117 11.38 3.25 -3.06
N THR A 118 10.18 2.74 -3.30
CA THR A 118 9.08 3.51 -3.91
C THR A 118 8.67 4.72 -3.08
N PHE A 119 8.46 4.54 -1.78
CA PHE A 119 8.08 5.64 -0.89
C PHE A 119 9.21 6.68 -0.71
N PRO A 120 10.43 6.32 -0.29
CA PRO A 120 11.49 7.29 -0.14
C PRO A 120 11.88 7.93 -1.48
N GLY A 121 11.82 7.19 -2.59
CA GLY A 121 12.07 7.70 -3.93
C GLY A 121 11.03 8.73 -4.37
N GLY A 122 9.75 8.43 -4.15
CA GLY A 122 8.64 9.34 -4.46
C GLY A 122 8.73 10.64 -3.66
N LEU A 123 8.90 10.55 -2.34
CA LEU A 123 9.09 11.71 -1.46
C LEU A 123 10.25 12.57 -1.94
N ARG A 124 11.41 11.97 -2.15
CA ARG A 124 12.60 12.68 -2.57
C ARG A 124 12.43 13.35 -3.93
N THR A 125 11.82 12.66 -4.89
CA THR A 125 11.51 13.22 -6.20
C THR A 125 10.66 14.48 -6.07
N VAL A 126 9.58 14.42 -5.32
CA VAL A 126 8.67 15.54 -5.12
C VAL A 126 9.36 16.73 -4.44
N VAL A 127 10.13 16.47 -3.36
CA VAL A 127 10.85 17.53 -2.62
C VAL A 127 11.93 18.20 -3.49
N GLN A 128 12.57 17.45 -4.40
CA GLN A 128 13.60 17.98 -5.28
C GLN A 128 13.06 18.75 -6.49
N THR A 129 11.91 18.35 -7.01
CA THR A 129 11.43 18.87 -8.31
C THR A 129 10.25 19.84 -8.20
N LEU A 130 9.52 19.83 -7.08
CA LEU A 130 8.37 20.70 -6.89
C LEU A 130 8.60 21.75 -5.80
N PRO A 131 8.07 22.97 -5.99
CA PRO A 131 8.07 24.02 -4.99
C PRO A 131 7.22 23.59 -3.77
N GLU A 132 7.44 24.23 -2.64
CA GLU A 132 6.91 23.81 -1.35
C GLU A 132 5.38 23.79 -1.28
N ASP A 133 4.73 24.80 -1.89
CA ASP A 133 3.27 24.91 -1.99
C ASP A 133 2.61 23.81 -2.82
N ARG A 134 3.37 23.07 -3.63
CA ARG A 134 2.90 21.99 -4.51
C ARG A 134 3.32 20.59 -4.07
N ARG A 135 4.18 20.45 -3.04
CA ARG A 135 4.70 19.15 -2.59
C ARG A 135 3.59 18.21 -2.13
N GLY A 136 2.60 18.72 -1.39
CA GLY A 136 1.47 17.89 -0.97
C GLY A 136 0.72 17.24 -2.14
N ARG A 137 0.42 18.01 -3.18
CA ARG A 137 -0.19 17.49 -4.42
C ARG A 137 0.75 16.54 -5.16
N GLY A 138 2.05 16.84 -5.19
CA GLY A 138 3.06 15.99 -5.80
C GLY A 138 3.14 14.61 -5.15
N LEU A 139 3.07 14.55 -3.82
CA LEU A 139 3.04 13.29 -3.08
C LEU A 139 1.74 12.52 -3.33
N ALA A 140 0.60 13.21 -3.37
CA ALA A 140 -0.67 12.57 -3.73
C ALA A 140 -0.59 11.92 -5.12
N VAL A 141 -0.03 12.60 -6.12
CA VAL A 141 0.20 12.04 -7.46
C VAL A 141 1.16 10.87 -7.40
N ALA A 142 2.32 11.02 -6.76
CA ALA A 142 3.35 9.97 -6.73
C ALA A 142 2.88 8.66 -6.07
N TYR A 143 1.96 8.74 -5.10
CA TYR A 143 1.52 7.59 -4.31
C TYR A 143 0.15 7.01 -4.73
N SER A 144 -0.66 7.74 -5.52
CA SER A 144 -1.96 7.24 -6.00
C SER A 144 -1.85 6.00 -6.91
N GLY A 145 -0.64 5.69 -7.41
CA GLY A 145 -0.41 4.48 -8.17
C GLY A 145 -0.70 3.18 -7.41
N GLY A 146 -0.72 3.22 -6.06
CA GLY A 146 -0.98 2.04 -5.24
C GLY A 146 -2.38 1.48 -5.41
N SER A 147 -3.40 2.25 -5.06
CA SER A 147 -4.81 1.85 -5.18
C SER A 147 -5.22 1.67 -6.64
N LEU A 148 -4.77 2.57 -7.53
CA LEU A 148 -5.01 2.44 -8.98
C LEU A 148 -4.38 1.15 -9.53
N GLY A 149 -3.16 0.79 -9.12
CA GLY A 149 -2.51 -0.46 -9.51
C GLY A 149 -3.30 -1.68 -9.06
N ALA A 150 -3.85 -1.66 -7.84
CA ALA A 150 -4.70 -2.74 -7.34
C ALA A 150 -5.99 -2.91 -8.16
N VAL A 151 -6.63 -1.79 -8.58
CA VAL A 151 -7.81 -1.80 -9.46
C VAL A 151 -7.45 -2.32 -10.86
N LEU A 152 -6.33 -1.88 -11.42
CA LEU A 152 -5.96 -2.20 -12.79
C LEU A 152 -5.38 -3.61 -12.94
N THR A 153 -4.78 -4.18 -11.88
CA THR A 153 -4.14 -5.51 -11.95
C THR A 153 -5.06 -6.59 -12.52
N PRO A 154 -6.28 -6.81 -12.04
CA PRO A 154 -7.14 -7.85 -12.59
C PRO A 154 -7.48 -7.63 -14.07
N LEU A 155 -7.66 -6.37 -14.47
CA LEU A 155 -8.04 -6.00 -15.83
C LEU A 155 -6.89 -6.20 -16.84
N ILE A 156 -5.64 -5.98 -16.39
CA ILE A 156 -4.44 -6.11 -17.24
C ILE A 156 -3.91 -7.54 -17.22
N VAL A 157 -3.77 -8.12 -16.02
CA VAL A 157 -3.08 -9.41 -15.86
C VAL A 157 -3.94 -10.58 -16.30
N THR A 158 -5.27 -10.51 -16.16
CA THR A 158 -6.14 -11.62 -16.54
C THR A 158 -6.11 -11.97 -18.02
N PRO A 159 -6.22 -11.02 -18.97
CA PRO A 159 -6.05 -11.35 -20.39
C PRO A 159 -4.70 -12.00 -20.69
N ILE A 160 -3.63 -11.50 -20.08
CA ILE A 160 -2.28 -12.03 -20.25
C ILE A 160 -2.18 -13.46 -19.72
N PHE A 161 -2.75 -13.70 -18.54
CA PHE A 161 -2.85 -15.03 -17.96
C PHE A 161 -3.62 -16.01 -18.86
N LEU A 162 -4.73 -15.59 -19.46
CA LEU A 162 -5.54 -16.44 -20.33
C LEU A 162 -4.80 -16.86 -21.61
N TRP A 163 -3.88 -16.03 -22.11
CA TRP A 163 -3.11 -16.33 -23.32
C TRP A 163 -1.80 -17.05 -23.03
N TRP A 164 -1.08 -16.67 -21.98
CA TRP A 164 0.29 -17.13 -21.73
C TRP A 164 0.48 -17.79 -20.35
N GLY A 165 -0.61 -18.05 -19.64
CA GLY A 165 -0.57 -18.62 -18.30
C GLY A 165 0.02 -17.67 -17.25
N TRP A 166 0.12 -18.15 -16.01
CA TRP A 166 0.60 -17.32 -14.91
C TRP A 166 2.08 -16.94 -15.02
N ARG A 167 2.90 -17.80 -15.64
CA ARG A 167 4.31 -17.48 -15.90
C ARG A 167 4.45 -16.32 -16.87
N GLY A 168 3.61 -16.28 -17.91
CA GLY A 168 3.53 -15.18 -18.87
C GLY A 168 3.16 -13.84 -18.21
N ALA A 169 2.29 -13.88 -17.20
CA ALA A 169 1.96 -12.68 -16.42
C ALA A 169 3.19 -12.08 -15.70
N PHE A 170 4.06 -12.90 -15.13
CA PHE A 170 5.30 -12.41 -14.50
C PHE A 170 6.35 -11.93 -15.50
N TRP A 171 6.43 -12.53 -16.69
CA TRP A 171 7.22 -11.97 -17.78
C TRP A 171 6.73 -10.57 -18.17
N PHE A 172 5.42 -10.41 -18.31
CA PHE A 172 4.82 -9.11 -18.63
C PHE A 172 5.14 -8.05 -17.58
N THR A 173 4.98 -8.36 -16.30
CA THR A 173 5.27 -7.39 -15.23
C THR A 173 6.76 -7.02 -15.20
N GLY A 174 7.66 -7.97 -15.43
CA GLY A 174 9.07 -7.68 -15.64
C GLY A 174 9.34 -6.75 -16.81
N PHE A 175 8.66 -6.94 -17.96
CA PHE A 175 8.79 -6.03 -19.10
C PHE A 175 8.29 -4.61 -18.80
N THR A 176 7.24 -4.45 -17.99
CA THR A 176 6.79 -3.10 -17.57
C THR A 176 7.84 -2.39 -16.72
N GLY A 177 8.57 -3.13 -15.88
CA GLY A 177 9.71 -2.61 -15.13
C GLY A 177 10.85 -2.12 -16.03
N LEU A 178 11.18 -2.89 -17.09
CA LEU A 178 12.16 -2.46 -18.10
C LEU A 178 11.71 -1.21 -18.86
N ALA A 179 10.44 -1.12 -19.23
CA ALA A 179 9.89 0.05 -19.89
C ALA A 179 10.02 1.30 -18.99
N TRP A 180 9.72 1.15 -17.69
CA TRP A 180 9.92 2.23 -16.74
C TRP A 180 11.39 2.63 -16.60
N LEU A 181 12.33 1.69 -16.57
CA LEU A 181 13.78 1.97 -16.54
C LEU A 181 14.20 2.79 -17.76
N GLY A 182 13.66 2.50 -18.95
CA GLY A 182 13.86 3.31 -20.16
C GLY A 182 13.34 4.73 -20.00
N LEU A 183 12.12 4.90 -19.49
CA LEU A 183 11.55 6.22 -19.18
C LEU A 183 12.41 6.96 -18.15
N TRP A 184 12.82 6.26 -17.08
CA TRP A 184 13.64 6.84 -16.03
C TRP A 184 15.02 7.26 -16.52
N ALA A 185 15.63 6.51 -17.44
CA ALA A 185 16.90 6.86 -18.06
C ALA A 185 16.85 8.22 -18.77
N VAL A 186 15.68 8.61 -19.30
CA VAL A 186 15.45 9.92 -19.92
C VAL A 186 15.14 10.98 -18.86
N VAL A 187 14.14 10.72 -17.99
CA VAL A 187 13.66 11.70 -17.00
C VAL A 187 14.75 12.03 -15.97
N SER A 188 15.54 11.07 -15.56
CA SER A 188 16.62 11.26 -14.57
C SER A 188 17.82 12.07 -15.06
N LYS A 189 17.89 12.40 -16.37
CA LYS A 189 18.91 13.32 -16.90
C LYS A 189 18.62 14.79 -16.56
N ARG A 190 17.40 15.11 -16.15
CA ARG A 190 17.01 16.48 -15.79
C ARG A 190 17.83 17.02 -14.64
N PRO A 191 18.26 18.31 -14.70
CA PRO A 191 19.11 18.90 -13.66
C PRO A 191 18.50 18.83 -12.27
N GLU A 192 17.18 18.98 -12.15
CA GLU A 192 16.45 18.93 -10.87
C GLU A 192 16.53 17.55 -10.21
N VAL A 193 16.51 16.47 -11.01
CA VAL A 193 16.59 15.08 -10.53
C VAL A 193 18.05 14.70 -10.22
N ARG A 194 19.02 15.27 -10.94
CA ARG A 194 20.45 14.96 -10.74
C ARG A 194 21.07 15.61 -9.52
N ARG A 195 20.51 16.72 -9.03
CA ARG A 195 21.04 17.44 -7.86
C ARG A 195 20.89 16.53 -6.63
N VAL A 196 22.00 16.21 -5.99
CA VAL A 196 21.97 15.58 -4.66
C VAL A 196 21.70 16.70 -3.66
N ARG A 197 20.43 16.91 -3.34
CA ARG A 197 20.04 17.85 -2.29
C ARG A 197 20.10 17.11 -0.97
N GLN A 198 20.97 17.50 -0.07
CA GLN A 198 20.91 17.05 1.31
C GLN A 198 19.58 17.54 1.90
N VAL A 199 18.76 16.61 2.34
CA VAL A 199 17.55 16.95 3.11
C VAL A 199 18.07 17.53 4.44
N ALA A 200 17.74 18.77 4.72
CA ALA A 200 18.10 19.40 5.98
C ALA A 200 17.59 18.51 7.14
N VAL A 201 18.48 18.15 8.04
CA VAL A 201 18.10 17.44 9.25
C VAL A 201 17.25 18.39 10.07
N SER A 202 16.01 18.00 10.35
CA SER A 202 15.13 18.80 11.20
C SER A 202 15.73 18.89 12.61
N ASN A 203 15.78 20.11 13.14
CA ASN A 203 16.21 20.34 14.52
C ASN A 203 15.10 20.02 15.56
N THR A 204 13.89 19.69 15.09
CA THR A 204 12.79 19.30 16.00
C THR A 204 12.90 17.81 16.36
N PRO A 205 12.58 17.43 17.61
CA PRO A 205 12.58 16.02 18.01
C PRO A 205 11.60 15.20 17.16
N GLY A 206 12.15 14.22 16.43
CA GLY A 206 11.35 13.31 15.60
C GLY A 206 10.59 12.27 16.43
N PRO A 207 9.64 11.54 15.79
CA PRO A 207 8.94 10.43 16.39
C PRO A 207 9.93 9.37 16.90
N ARG A 208 9.77 8.97 18.17
CA ARG A 208 10.60 7.95 18.83
C ARG A 208 9.72 6.76 19.21
N MET A 209 10.24 5.54 19.14
CA MET A 209 9.48 4.34 19.54
C MET A 209 9.07 4.29 21.00
N ARG A 210 9.65 5.14 21.87
CA ARG A 210 9.21 5.32 23.25
C ARG A 210 8.00 6.26 23.38
N ASP A 211 7.68 7.01 22.32
CA ASP A 211 6.54 7.93 22.31
C ASP A 211 5.24 7.15 22.07
N ARG A 212 4.33 7.17 23.01
CA ARG A 212 3.01 6.53 22.92
C ARG A 212 2.20 7.02 21.71
N ARG A 213 2.43 8.25 21.23
CA ARG A 213 1.77 8.84 20.06
C ARG A 213 2.15 8.09 18.76
N VAL A 214 3.40 7.58 18.69
CA VAL A 214 3.83 6.71 17.59
C VAL A 214 3.04 5.41 17.60
N TRP A 215 2.84 4.82 18.77
CA TRP A 215 2.04 3.59 18.89
C TRP A 215 0.56 3.82 18.61
N ALA A 216 -0.01 4.97 19.02
CA ALA A 216 -1.36 5.36 18.62
C ALA A 216 -1.51 5.45 17.09
N TYR A 217 -0.53 6.04 16.41
CA TYR A 217 -0.46 6.09 14.95
C TYR A 217 -0.35 4.69 14.34
N ILE A 218 0.55 3.84 14.85
CA ILE A 218 0.75 2.46 14.39
C ILE A 218 -0.55 1.65 14.54
N CYS A 219 -1.26 1.78 15.65
CA CYS A 219 -2.54 1.10 15.87
C CYS A 219 -3.56 1.46 14.78
N LEU A 220 -3.70 2.73 14.43
CA LEU A 220 -4.62 3.13 13.37
C LEU A 220 -4.14 2.68 11.98
N TYR A 221 -2.86 2.93 11.68
CA TYR A 221 -2.33 2.67 10.34
C TYR A 221 -2.19 1.18 10.04
N ALA A 222 -1.55 0.43 10.93
CA ALA A 222 -1.24 -0.98 10.69
C ALA A 222 -2.45 -1.88 10.92
N LEU A 223 -3.11 -1.74 12.09
CA LEU A 223 -4.22 -2.61 12.44
C LEU A 223 -5.52 -2.16 11.76
N GLY A 224 -5.79 -0.85 11.73
CA GLY A 224 -6.99 -0.31 11.08
C GLY A 224 -7.06 -0.60 9.59
N ALA A 225 -5.92 -0.62 8.90
CA ALA A 225 -5.85 -0.89 7.46
C ALA A 225 -5.60 -2.37 7.11
N LEU A 226 -5.57 -3.28 8.07
CA LEU A 226 -5.31 -4.70 7.80
C LEU A 226 -6.32 -5.35 6.84
N PRO A 227 -7.63 -4.99 6.83
CA PRO A 227 -8.58 -5.52 5.87
C PRO A 227 -8.17 -5.30 4.41
N ILE A 228 -7.43 -4.21 4.10
CA ILE A 228 -6.88 -4.00 2.75
C ILE A 228 -5.95 -5.16 2.38
N GLY A 229 -5.02 -5.51 3.27
CA GLY A 229 -4.10 -6.63 3.04
C GLY A 229 -4.84 -7.97 2.93
N PHE A 230 -5.82 -8.21 3.81
CA PHE A 230 -6.64 -9.43 3.73
C PHE A 230 -7.33 -9.55 2.37
N VAL A 231 -8.04 -8.52 1.93
CA VAL A 231 -8.77 -8.56 0.66
C VAL A 231 -7.81 -8.67 -0.52
N LEU A 232 -6.73 -7.88 -0.56
CA LEU A 232 -5.76 -7.93 -1.65
C LEU A 232 -5.15 -9.33 -1.83
N TYR A 233 -4.81 -10.01 -0.73
CA TYR A 233 -4.07 -11.28 -0.79
C TYR A 233 -4.94 -12.52 -0.72
N SER A 234 -6.18 -12.44 -0.19
CA SER A 234 -7.01 -13.62 0.06
C SER A 234 -8.32 -13.65 -0.74
N ALA A 235 -8.75 -12.53 -1.34
CA ALA A 235 -10.03 -12.49 -2.03
C ALA A 235 -10.10 -13.43 -3.23
N SER A 236 -9.01 -13.57 -4.00
CA SER A 236 -8.96 -14.51 -5.13
C SER A 236 -9.14 -15.97 -4.66
N LEU A 237 -8.49 -16.35 -3.56
CA LEU A 237 -8.63 -17.67 -2.94
C LEU A 237 -10.04 -17.90 -2.43
N TYR A 238 -10.65 -16.89 -1.79
CA TYR A 238 -12.03 -16.99 -1.29
C TYR A 238 -13.04 -17.13 -2.43
N LEU A 239 -12.86 -16.40 -3.52
CA LEU A 239 -13.72 -16.52 -4.70
C LEU A 239 -13.54 -17.89 -5.40
N ALA A 240 -12.33 -18.42 -5.43
CA ALA A 240 -12.03 -19.69 -6.09
C ALA A 240 -12.52 -20.91 -5.31
N HIS A 241 -12.22 -20.99 -4.00
CA HIS A 241 -12.46 -22.19 -3.22
C HIS A 241 -13.92 -22.28 -2.71
N PRO A 242 -14.41 -21.45 -1.77
CA PRO A 242 -15.77 -21.62 -1.26
C PRO A 242 -16.86 -21.22 -2.27
N LEU A 243 -16.56 -20.28 -3.19
CA LEU A 243 -17.55 -19.84 -4.18
C LEU A 243 -17.40 -20.53 -5.55
N GLY A 244 -16.38 -21.37 -5.75
CA GLY A 244 -16.17 -22.15 -6.97
C GLY A 244 -15.97 -21.32 -8.25
N ARG A 245 -15.45 -20.07 -8.13
CA ARG A 245 -15.32 -19.19 -9.30
C ARG A 245 -14.06 -19.48 -10.09
N SER A 246 -14.19 -19.49 -11.42
CA SER A 246 -13.03 -19.66 -12.30
C SER A 246 -12.09 -18.46 -12.26
N GLN A 247 -10.80 -18.69 -12.54
CA GLN A 247 -9.79 -17.63 -12.58
C GLN A 247 -10.16 -16.51 -13.56
N ALA A 248 -10.77 -16.86 -14.70
CA ALA A 248 -11.26 -15.87 -15.68
C ALA A 248 -12.39 -14.99 -15.11
N PHE A 249 -13.30 -15.57 -14.32
CA PHE A 249 -14.36 -14.80 -13.64
C PHE A 249 -13.78 -13.91 -12.54
N ILE A 250 -12.88 -14.44 -11.71
CA ILE A 250 -12.20 -13.68 -10.66
C ILE A 250 -11.53 -12.44 -11.25
N GLY A 251 -10.81 -12.60 -12.36
CA GLY A 251 -10.18 -11.47 -13.03
C GLY A 251 -11.13 -10.39 -13.55
N LYS A 252 -12.37 -10.77 -13.90
CA LYS A 252 -13.40 -9.80 -14.34
C LYS A 252 -14.00 -8.99 -13.21
N VAL A 253 -13.96 -9.47 -11.96
CA VAL A 253 -14.69 -8.85 -10.84
C VAL A 253 -13.79 -8.35 -9.70
N LEU A 254 -12.55 -8.82 -9.62
CA LEU A 254 -11.67 -8.56 -8.46
C LEU A 254 -11.14 -7.11 -8.41
N TRP A 255 -11.40 -6.28 -9.41
CA TRP A 255 -11.13 -4.84 -9.37
C TRP A 255 -12.12 -4.07 -8.48
N ILE A 256 -13.30 -4.65 -8.19
CA ILE A 256 -14.38 -4.01 -7.42
C ILE A 256 -13.96 -3.69 -5.98
N PRO A 257 -13.41 -4.63 -5.17
CA PRO A 257 -13.01 -4.31 -3.81
C PRO A 257 -11.93 -3.21 -3.71
N PRO A 258 -10.83 -3.22 -4.50
CA PRO A 258 -9.85 -2.14 -4.49
C PRO A 258 -10.39 -0.76 -4.88
N LEU A 259 -11.46 -0.71 -5.68
CA LEU A 259 -12.15 0.55 -5.96
C LEU A 259 -12.75 1.17 -4.68
N GLY A 260 -13.17 0.34 -3.70
CA GLY A 260 -13.58 0.81 -2.38
C GLY A 260 -12.45 1.52 -1.64
N TRP A 261 -11.23 1.02 -1.75
CA TRP A 261 -10.05 1.67 -1.19
C TRP A 261 -9.81 3.05 -1.82
N GLU A 262 -9.82 3.14 -3.15
CA GLU A 262 -9.65 4.40 -3.88
C GLU A 262 -10.74 5.43 -3.53
N MET A 263 -12.01 5.02 -3.61
CA MET A 263 -13.14 5.89 -3.24
C MET A 263 -13.07 6.34 -1.78
N GLY A 264 -12.63 5.45 -0.90
CA GLY A 264 -12.46 5.78 0.50
C GLY A 264 -11.40 6.86 0.73
N TYR A 265 -10.29 6.84 0.02
CA TYR A 265 -9.29 7.93 0.08
C TYR A 265 -9.92 9.29 -0.22
N LEU A 266 -10.73 9.37 -1.26
CA LEU A 266 -11.39 10.63 -1.67
C LEU A 266 -12.43 11.07 -0.65
N VAL A 267 -13.31 10.15 -0.24
CA VAL A 267 -14.44 10.47 0.65
C VAL A 267 -13.96 10.81 2.07
N TRP A 268 -13.10 9.97 2.67
CA TRP A 268 -12.58 10.22 4.01
C TRP A 268 -11.65 11.42 4.04
N GLY A 269 -10.87 11.67 2.98
CA GLY A 269 -10.08 12.89 2.84
C GLY A 269 -10.94 14.14 2.86
N TRP A 270 -11.99 14.17 2.03
CA TRP A 270 -12.94 15.29 1.97
C TRP A 270 -13.68 15.50 3.30
N LEU A 271 -14.13 14.41 3.96
CA LEU A 271 -14.78 14.48 5.26
C LEU A 271 -13.84 15.03 6.34
N THR A 272 -12.58 14.63 6.31
CA THR A 272 -11.56 15.11 7.24
C THR A 272 -11.34 16.61 7.09
N ASP A 273 -11.13 17.10 5.87
CA ASP A 273 -10.97 18.52 5.59
C ASP A 273 -12.19 19.34 6.02
N ARG A 274 -13.40 18.82 5.74
CA ARG A 274 -14.64 19.49 6.14
C ARG A 274 -14.86 19.48 7.64
N GLY A 275 -14.53 18.37 8.31
CA GLY A 275 -14.67 18.23 9.76
C GLY A 275 -13.74 19.17 10.52
N LEU A 276 -12.53 19.35 10.04
CA LEU A 276 -11.52 20.22 10.65
C LEU A 276 -11.82 21.72 10.46
N ARG A 277 -12.55 22.10 9.40
CA ARG A 277 -12.93 23.49 9.13
C ARG A 277 -14.11 24.01 9.99
N LYS A 278 -14.92 23.11 10.58
CA LYS A 278 -16.15 23.49 11.28
C LYS A 278 -15.95 24.05 12.72
N GLY A 279 -14.73 24.15 13.19
CA GLY A 279 -14.41 24.59 14.54
C GLY A 279 -14.87 23.57 15.59
N GLY A 280 -14.00 23.09 16.42
CA GLY A 280 -14.26 22.07 17.44
C GLY A 280 -12.99 21.32 17.79
N SER A 281 -13.04 20.48 18.80
CA SER A 281 -11.89 19.65 19.15
C SER A 281 -11.51 18.75 17.98
N ARG A 282 -10.27 18.90 17.49
CA ARG A 282 -9.70 18.06 16.42
C ARG A 282 -9.77 16.58 16.78
N ARG A 283 -9.53 16.27 18.05
CA ARG A 283 -9.62 14.90 18.57
C ARG A 283 -11.04 14.35 18.48
N GLU A 284 -12.05 15.15 18.81
CA GLU A 284 -13.43 14.70 18.73
C GLU A 284 -13.88 14.47 17.29
N SER A 285 -13.45 15.33 16.35
CA SER A 285 -13.70 15.13 14.93
C SER A 285 -13.05 13.84 14.43
N LEU A 286 -11.78 13.57 14.77
CA LEU A 286 -11.11 12.32 14.43
C LEU A 286 -11.79 11.10 15.06
N ARG A 287 -12.15 11.18 16.35
CA ARG A 287 -12.85 10.10 17.06
C ARG A 287 -14.17 9.76 16.40
N ARG A 288 -14.96 10.74 16.03
CA ARG A 288 -16.26 10.53 15.35
C ARG A 288 -16.07 9.81 14.00
N MET A 289 -15.12 10.27 13.19
CA MET A 289 -14.85 9.63 11.89
C MET A 289 -14.27 8.22 12.03
N LEU A 290 -13.33 8.01 12.97
CA LEU A 290 -12.79 6.69 13.28
C LEU A 290 -13.86 5.72 13.80
N THR A 291 -14.82 6.22 14.59
CA THR A 291 -15.99 5.42 15.01
C THR A 291 -16.80 4.96 13.80
N TRP A 292 -17.05 5.84 12.83
CA TRP A 292 -17.74 5.43 11.59
C TRP A 292 -16.95 4.40 10.79
N CYS A 293 -15.63 4.56 10.68
CA CYS A 293 -14.78 3.54 10.04
C CYS A 293 -14.87 2.22 10.78
N ALA A 294 -14.81 2.23 12.12
CA ALA A 294 -14.90 1.04 12.96
C ALA A 294 -16.25 0.33 12.79
N VAL A 295 -17.35 1.06 12.91
CA VAL A 295 -18.71 0.50 12.72
C VAL A 295 -18.87 -0.09 11.32
N LEU A 296 -18.43 0.63 10.29
CA LEU A 296 -18.52 0.14 8.91
C LEU A 296 -17.66 -1.10 8.68
N SER A 297 -16.51 -1.21 9.36
CA SER A 297 -15.66 -2.41 9.25
C SER A 297 -16.34 -3.69 9.79
N LEU A 298 -17.34 -3.57 10.69
CA LEU A 298 -18.05 -4.74 11.23
C LEU A 298 -18.83 -5.50 10.16
N VAL A 299 -19.25 -4.85 9.07
CA VAL A 299 -19.95 -5.54 7.98
C VAL A 299 -19.10 -6.62 7.31
N PHE A 300 -17.77 -6.52 7.43
CA PHE A 300 -16.85 -7.51 6.87
C PHE A 300 -17.02 -8.90 7.50
N ALA A 301 -17.43 -8.98 8.77
CA ALA A 301 -17.74 -10.22 9.45
C ALA A 301 -18.92 -11.00 8.83
N LEU A 302 -19.78 -10.31 8.07
CA LEU A 302 -20.94 -10.93 7.41
C LEU A 302 -20.54 -11.65 6.10
N THR A 303 -19.34 -11.41 5.58
CA THR A 303 -18.92 -11.94 4.27
C THR A 303 -19.07 -13.47 4.14
N PRO A 304 -18.69 -14.31 5.13
CA PRO A 304 -18.87 -15.75 5.02
C PRO A 304 -20.32 -16.22 5.22
N LEU A 305 -21.22 -15.34 5.64
CA LEU A 305 -22.60 -15.66 5.95
C LEU A 305 -23.57 -15.32 4.79
N VAL A 306 -23.14 -14.50 3.84
CA VAL A 306 -24.00 -14.06 2.74
C VAL A 306 -23.86 -14.98 1.53
N PRO A 307 -24.97 -15.32 0.86
CA PRO A 307 -24.93 -16.05 -0.38
C PRO A 307 -24.52 -15.16 -1.56
N GLY A 308 -23.81 -15.75 -2.50
CA GLY A 308 -23.57 -15.13 -3.79
C GLY A 308 -22.36 -14.19 -3.86
N THR A 309 -21.75 -14.17 -5.03
CA THR A 309 -20.51 -13.45 -5.29
C THR A 309 -20.67 -11.93 -5.21
N VAL A 310 -21.81 -11.40 -5.65
CA VAL A 310 -22.06 -9.95 -5.65
C VAL A 310 -22.07 -9.40 -4.22
N SER A 311 -22.79 -10.06 -3.31
CA SER A 311 -22.85 -9.69 -1.89
C SER A 311 -21.46 -9.70 -1.25
N VAL A 312 -20.67 -10.73 -1.53
CA VAL A 312 -19.27 -10.86 -1.05
C VAL A 312 -18.42 -9.70 -1.56
N LEU A 313 -18.48 -9.38 -2.86
CA LEU A 313 -17.71 -8.28 -3.44
C LEU A 313 -18.11 -6.92 -2.86
N VAL A 314 -19.41 -6.69 -2.61
CA VAL A 314 -19.89 -5.46 -1.96
C VAL A 314 -19.37 -5.34 -0.53
N LEU A 315 -19.39 -6.43 0.25
CA LEU A 315 -18.85 -6.41 1.62
C LEU A 315 -17.32 -6.20 1.64
N MET A 316 -16.60 -6.81 0.71
CA MET A 316 -15.16 -6.57 0.55
C MET A 316 -14.87 -5.12 0.11
N PHE A 317 -15.69 -4.54 -0.79
CA PHE A 317 -15.60 -3.13 -1.15
C PHE A 317 -15.80 -2.22 0.06
N LEU A 318 -16.84 -2.45 0.86
CA LEU A 318 -17.13 -1.67 2.06
C LEU A 318 -16.01 -1.81 3.11
N ALA A 319 -15.45 -3.00 3.28
CA ALA A 319 -14.32 -3.23 4.17
C ALA A 319 -13.07 -2.43 3.74
N MET A 320 -12.74 -2.43 2.45
CA MET A 320 -11.62 -1.64 1.92
C MET A 320 -11.89 -0.14 1.99
N PHE A 321 -13.13 0.28 1.76
CA PHE A 321 -13.57 1.67 1.94
C PHE A 321 -13.43 2.14 3.39
N ALA A 322 -13.83 1.33 4.37
CA ALA A 322 -13.66 1.64 5.79
C ALA A 322 -12.18 1.66 6.21
N ALA A 323 -11.41 0.67 5.76
CA ALA A 323 -9.99 0.53 6.08
C ALA A 323 -9.15 1.69 5.52
N SER A 324 -9.50 2.23 4.34
CA SER A 324 -8.85 3.43 3.81
C SER A 324 -9.10 4.67 4.67
N GLY A 325 -10.24 4.73 5.36
CA GLY A 325 -10.52 5.77 6.35
C GLY A 325 -9.54 5.74 7.52
N PHE A 326 -9.20 4.56 8.02
CA PHE A 326 -8.15 4.43 9.04
C PHE A 326 -6.79 4.96 8.54
N LEU A 327 -6.42 4.71 7.28
CA LEU A 327 -5.19 5.27 6.69
C LEU A 327 -5.22 6.79 6.65
N VAL A 328 -6.26 7.39 6.09
CA VAL A 328 -6.39 8.85 5.97
C VAL A 328 -6.39 9.52 7.35
N LEU A 329 -7.17 8.99 8.28
CA LEU A 329 -7.31 9.56 9.63
C LEU A 329 -6.05 9.34 10.48
N SER A 330 -5.31 8.26 10.29
CA SER A 330 -4.02 8.06 10.95
C SER A 330 -3.00 9.10 10.50
N VAL A 331 -2.94 9.42 9.21
CA VAL A 331 -2.07 10.49 8.69
C VAL A 331 -2.52 11.85 9.20
N ALA A 332 -3.84 12.13 9.25
CA ALA A 332 -4.38 13.35 9.83
C ALA A 332 -4.03 13.49 11.31
N TYR A 333 -4.08 12.38 12.08
CA TYR A 333 -3.62 12.33 13.46
C TYR A 333 -2.12 12.61 13.55
N ALA A 334 -1.29 11.94 12.78
CA ALA A 334 0.16 12.14 12.81
C ALA A 334 0.56 13.58 12.48
N ASN A 335 -0.09 14.21 11.49
CA ASN A 335 0.14 15.60 11.12
C ASN A 335 -0.35 16.61 12.19
N SER A 336 -1.18 16.17 13.15
CA SER A 336 -1.57 17.00 14.28
C SER A 336 -0.59 16.94 15.46
N VAL A 337 0.25 15.90 15.48
CA VAL A 337 1.17 15.59 16.60
C VAL A 337 2.62 15.91 16.23
N TYR A 338 2.98 15.74 14.95
CA TYR A 338 4.34 15.92 14.46
C TYR A 338 4.40 16.99 13.37
N THR A 339 5.55 17.66 13.26
CA THR A 339 5.80 18.68 12.23
C THR A 339 5.95 18.04 10.84
N ALA A 340 5.70 18.82 9.81
CA ALA A 340 5.83 18.41 8.41
C ALA A 340 7.23 17.88 8.04
N ASP A 341 8.27 18.32 8.77
CA ASP A 341 9.65 17.86 8.57
C ASP A 341 9.82 16.34 8.77
N HIS A 342 8.94 15.73 9.58
CA HIS A 342 8.95 14.30 9.89
C HIS A 342 8.00 13.46 9.00
N ALA A 343 7.33 14.08 8.01
CA ALA A 343 6.33 13.40 7.19
C ALA A 343 6.88 12.12 6.51
N GLY A 344 8.12 12.15 6.02
CA GLY A 344 8.76 10.98 5.43
C GLY A 344 9.02 9.85 6.42
N LEU A 345 9.45 10.17 7.65
CA LEU A 345 9.67 9.18 8.69
C LEU A 345 8.33 8.57 9.15
N ILE A 346 7.30 9.40 9.31
CA ILE A 346 5.95 8.97 9.68
C ILE A 346 5.38 8.03 8.60
N ALA A 347 5.48 8.40 7.33
CA ALA A 347 5.04 7.55 6.23
C ALA A 347 5.79 6.20 6.22
N GLY A 348 7.10 6.21 6.48
CA GLY A 348 7.91 5.00 6.60
C GLY A 348 7.51 4.12 7.78
N VAL A 349 7.22 4.71 8.95
CA VAL A 349 6.72 3.98 10.13
C VAL A 349 5.36 3.36 9.83
N GLY A 350 4.45 4.09 9.18
CA GLY A 350 3.14 3.58 8.78
C GLY A 350 3.25 2.40 7.83
N ALA A 351 3.92 2.57 6.70
CA ALA A 351 4.09 1.52 5.70
C ALA A 351 4.83 0.29 6.26
N GLY A 352 5.88 0.51 7.07
CA GLY A 352 6.63 -0.56 7.72
C GLY A 352 5.78 -1.33 8.75
N SER A 353 5.02 -0.64 9.58
CA SER A 353 4.17 -1.28 10.59
C SER A 353 3.01 -2.06 9.96
N TRP A 354 2.41 -1.56 8.89
CA TRP A 354 1.40 -2.29 8.13
C TRP A 354 1.98 -3.55 7.48
N SER A 355 3.17 -3.45 6.87
CA SER A 355 3.86 -4.60 6.30
C SER A 355 4.22 -5.64 7.35
N ALA A 356 4.64 -5.22 8.55
CA ALA A 356 4.90 -6.13 9.66
C ALA A 356 3.60 -6.85 10.12
N ALA A 357 2.48 -6.12 10.22
CA ALA A 357 1.18 -6.73 10.55
C ALA A 357 0.75 -7.75 9.49
N VAL A 358 0.89 -7.44 8.20
CA VAL A 358 0.62 -8.36 7.09
C VAL A 358 1.52 -9.60 7.18
N ALA A 359 2.82 -9.43 7.47
CA ALA A 359 3.76 -10.54 7.57
C ALA A 359 3.38 -11.56 8.66
N VAL A 360 2.85 -11.08 9.78
CA VAL A 360 2.40 -11.94 10.88
C VAL A 360 1.05 -12.59 10.56
N MET A 361 0.12 -11.82 9.97
CA MET A 361 -1.25 -12.28 9.79
C MET A 361 -1.44 -13.22 8.61
N MET A 362 -0.69 -13.05 7.51
CA MET A 362 -0.97 -13.81 6.30
C MET A 362 -0.73 -15.33 6.43
N PRO A 363 0.29 -15.83 7.13
CA PRO A 363 0.42 -17.28 7.40
C PRO A 363 -0.74 -17.83 8.23
N ILE A 364 -1.19 -17.08 9.24
CA ILE A 364 -2.31 -17.47 10.11
C ILE A 364 -3.60 -17.58 9.29
N LEU A 365 -3.88 -16.56 8.49
CA LEU A 365 -5.07 -16.53 7.64
C LEU A 365 -5.00 -17.62 6.55
N GLY A 366 -3.82 -17.85 5.97
CA GLY A 366 -3.60 -18.93 5.01
C GLY A 366 -3.90 -20.32 5.59
N ARG A 367 -3.44 -20.58 6.83
CA ARG A 367 -3.77 -21.83 7.54
C ARG A 367 -5.27 -21.97 7.80
N LEU A 368 -5.98 -20.90 8.15
CA LEU A 368 -7.43 -20.95 8.31
C LEU A 368 -8.15 -21.26 6.98
N PHE A 369 -7.61 -20.81 5.86
CA PHE A 369 -8.12 -21.20 4.54
C PHE A 369 -7.88 -22.67 4.21
N ASP A 370 -6.71 -23.23 4.57
CA ASP A 370 -6.40 -24.65 4.37
C ASP A 370 -7.36 -25.58 5.14
N VAL A 371 -7.76 -25.19 6.36
CA VAL A 371 -8.72 -25.94 7.16
C VAL A 371 -10.18 -25.51 6.93
N HIS A 372 -10.46 -24.74 5.88
CA HIS A 372 -11.79 -24.24 5.50
C HIS A 372 -12.49 -23.39 6.59
N ALA A 373 -11.74 -22.85 7.55
CA ALA A 373 -12.26 -22.00 8.62
C ALA A 373 -12.41 -20.53 8.15
N TYR A 374 -13.08 -20.32 7.00
CA TYR A 374 -13.22 -19.01 6.38
C TYR A 374 -13.87 -17.98 7.30
N ALA A 375 -14.92 -18.38 8.05
CA ALA A 375 -15.61 -17.49 8.98
C ALA A 375 -14.63 -16.93 10.04
N ALA A 376 -13.79 -17.78 10.62
CA ALA A 376 -12.78 -17.37 11.59
C ALA A 376 -11.78 -16.37 10.98
N ALA A 377 -11.35 -16.58 9.72
CA ALA A 377 -10.46 -15.65 9.02
C ALA A 377 -11.09 -14.26 8.85
N PHE A 378 -12.35 -14.18 8.43
CA PHE A 378 -13.07 -12.91 8.30
C PHE A 378 -13.32 -12.24 9.64
N TRP A 379 -13.66 -13.00 10.69
CA TRP A 379 -13.88 -12.44 12.03
C TRP A 379 -12.60 -11.87 12.62
N ILE A 380 -11.47 -12.56 12.47
CA ILE A 380 -10.16 -12.04 12.87
C ILE A 380 -9.84 -10.76 12.10
N ALA A 381 -9.99 -10.76 10.78
CA ALA A 381 -9.75 -9.58 9.95
C ALA A 381 -10.69 -8.40 10.28
N THR A 382 -11.88 -8.66 10.82
CA THR A 382 -12.82 -7.64 11.31
C THR A 382 -12.45 -7.15 12.71
N ALA A 383 -11.98 -8.01 13.60
CA ALA A 383 -11.64 -7.65 14.97
C ALA A 383 -10.38 -6.76 15.07
N ILE A 384 -9.41 -6.96 14.18
CA ILE A 384 -8.14 -6.25 14.22
C ILE A 384 -8.28 -4.72 14.07
N PRO A 385 -9.07 -4.16 13.13
CA PRO A 385 -9.34 -2.73 13.07
C PRO A 385 -9.98 -2.18 14.36
N MET A 386 -10.80 -2.97 15.03
CA MET A 386 -11.38 -2.59 16.34
C MET A 386 -10.28 -2.46 17.39
N CYS A 387 -9.35 -3.42 17.45
CA CYS A 387 -8.19 -3.33 18.32
C CYS A 387 -7.33 -2.09 18.00
N GLY A 388 -7.17 -1.79 16.71
CA GLY A 388 -6.49 -0.57 16.25
C GLY A 388 -7.16 0.71 16.75
N PHE A 389 -8.48 0.79 16.64
CA PHE A 389 -9.26 1.94 17.14
C PHE A 389 -9.19 2.09 18.66
N VAL A 390 -9.39 0.99 19.40
CA VAL A 390 -9.29 0.98 20.86
C VAL A 390 -7.86 1.36 21.30
N GLY A 391 -6.83 0.82 20.65
CA GLY A 391 -5.44 1.16 20.91
C GLY A 391 -5.18 2.67 20.76
N TRP A 392 -5.73 3.28 19.71
CA TRP A 392 -5.64 4.72 19.52
C TRP A 392 -6.37 5.49 20.64
N LEU A 393 -7.58 5.08 21.03
CA LEU A 393 -8.34 5.74 22.11
C LEU A 393 -7.56 5.74 23.43
N VAL A 394 -6.88 4.64 23.75
CA VAL A 394 -6.10 4.48 24.99
C VAL A 394 -4.80 5.27 24.94
N LEU A 395 -4.13 5.27 23.79
CA LEU A 395 -2.80 5.86 23.65
C LEU A 395 -2.81 7.35 23.32
N SER A 396 -3.88 7.91 22.73
CA SER A 396 -4.03 9.34 22.48
C SER A 396 -4.70 10.03 23.66
N ARG A 397 -4.03 11.02 24.32
CA ARG A 397 -4.61 11.80 25.45
C ARG A 397 -5.29 13.07 24.98
N GLU A 398 -6.23 13.59 25.81
CA GLU A 398 -6.75 14.94 25.68
C GLU A 398 -5.61 15.95 25.98
N GLY A 399 -5.50 16.98 25.19
CA GLY A 399 -4.42 17.97 25.32
C GLY A 399 -3.25 17.78 24.35
N GLU A 400 -3.06 16.59 23.77
CA GLU A 400 -1.97 16.38 22.78
C GLU A 400 -2.32 16.91 21.37
N LEU A 401 -3.61 17.16 21.09
CA LEU A 401 -4.14 17.64 19.81
C LEU A 401 -4.60 19.12 19.89
N GLY A 402 -4.45 19.72 21.04
CA GLY A 402 -4.76 21.13 21.28
C GLY A 402 -3.50 21.87 21.69
N GLY A 403 -2.83 22.47 20.77
CA GLY A 403 -1.74 23.32 21.15
C GLY A 403 -0.78 23.63 20.02
N LYS A 404 -1.21 24.54 19.17
CA LYS A 404 -0.48 25.73 18.75
C LYS A 404 -1.48 26.60 17.98
N ASP A 405 -2.26 27.36 18.75
CA ASP A 405 -2.63 28.70 18.29
C ASP A 405 -1.32 29.49 18.25
N VAL A 406 -0.75 29.64 17.09
CA VAL A 406 0.08 30.78 16.65
C VAL A 406 -0.05 30.86 15.15
#